data_a532e1253329f8c48f972b14d156a3eb
#
_entry.id   a532e1253329f8c48f972b14d156a3eb
#
_cell.length_a   1.000
_cell.length_b   1.000
_cell.length_c   1.000
_cell.angle_alpha   90.00
_cell.angle_beta   90.00
_cell.angle_gamma   90.00
#
_symmetry.space_group_name_H-M   'P 1'
#
loop_
_entity.id
_entity.type
_entity.pdbx_description
1 polymer ?
#
loop_
_entity_poly.entity_id
_entity_poly.type
_entity_poly.pdbx_seq_one_letter_code
_entity_poly.pdbx_strand_id
1 'polypeptide(L)'
;MSARRILITGGSGFLGSALVKALVGAGEEVRVFDDNSRGALRRLREVERDVDFVSGDIRDAAAVDAAMRGIDEVHHLAFVNGTATFYSAPDLVLDVGVKGIVNVIDGCRHHGVGRLILASSSEVYQSAPRVPTDESAPLVVPDPHNPRLSYGAGKIISEMMVINHGRKHFERVLIFRPHNVYGPDMGFDHVIPQFAVRLKRAMEAKAAGTIAFPIQGSGAETRSFCHVDDLVQGVMLMRAKGEHLGIYHVGTAEEVSIADLARRMAKIAGRDIALRPSAVREGSTPRRCPDISKLAALGYRPRVPLDEGLPPTLKWYWAHESMAPAA
;
A
#
# COMPACT_ATOMS: atom_id res chain seq x y z
N MET A 1 -0.16 12.72 -26.98
CA MET A 1 -0.76 13.61 -25.95
C MET A 1 0.41 14.37 -25.33
N SER A 2 0.26 15.62 -24.93
CA SER A 2 1.30 16.32 -24.17
C SER A 2 1.51 15.63 -22.82
N ALA A 3 2.76 15.63 -22.31
CA ALA A 3 3.06 15.17 -20.96
C ALA A 3 2.20 15.92 -19.94
N ARG A 4 1.71 15.22 -18.90
CA ARG A 4 1.02 15.87 -17.79
C ARG A 4 1.99 16.09 -16.65
N ARG A 5 1.76 17.15 -15.89
CA ARG A 5 2.44 17.37 -14.63
C ARG A 5 1.63 16.74 -13.50
N ILE A 6 2.23 15.73 -12.85
CA ILE A 6 1.58 14.88 -11.87
C ILE A 6 2.20 15.10 -10.49
N LEU A 7 1.39 15.42 -9.49
CA LEU A 7 1.83 15.43 -8.10
C LEU A 7 1.54 14.07 -7.45
N ILE A 8 2.57 13.46 -6.84
CA ILE A 8 2.43 12.24 -6.04
C ILE A 8 2.73 12.58 -4.58
N THR A 9 1.71 12.60 -3.74
CA THR A 9 1.92 12.72 -2.29
C THR A 9 2.25 11.34 -1.71
N GLY A 10 3.24 11.26 -0.82
CA GLY A 10 3.76 9.97 -0.36
C GLY A 10 4.64 9.27 -1.42
N GLY A 11 5.24 10.05 -2.33
CA GLY A 11 5.96 9.52 -3.49
C GLY A 11 7.32 8.90 -3.18
N SER A 12 7.92 9.12 -2.02
CA SER A 12 9.13 8.42 -1.56
C SER A 12 8.81 7.14 -0.77
N GLY A 13 7.52 6.87 -0.51
CA GLY A 13 7.04 5.63 0.08
C GLY A 13 7.20 4.42 -0.85
N PHE A 14 6.90 3.21 -0.36
CA PHE A 14 7.03 1.97 -1.14
C PHE A 14 6.19 1.98 -2.42
N LEU A 15 4.88 2.18 -2.31
CA LEU A 15 3.99 2.22 -3.48
C LEU A 15 4.20 3.48 -4.31
N GLY A 16 4.43 4.62 -3.63
CA GLY A 16 4.63 5.91 -4.28
C GLY A 16 5.84 5.89 -5.20
N SER A 17 6.99 5.41 -4.73
CA SER A 17 8.22 5.37 -5.53
C SER A 17 8.11 4.46 -6.75
N ALA A 18 7.39 3.36 -6.64
CA ALA A 18 7.12 2.47 -7.77
C ALA A 18 6.25 3.16 -8.84
N LEU A 19 5.20 3.89 -8.41
CA LEU A 19 4.36 4.68 -9.32
C LEU A 19 5.11 5.87 -9.92
N VAL A 20 5.96 6.56 -9.14
CA VAL A 20 6.84 7.64 -9.65
C VAL A 20 7.68 7.12 -10.81
N LYS A 21 8.41 6.00 -10.63
CA LYS A 21 9.24 5.40 -11.68
C LYS A 21 8.43 5.05 -12.93
N ALA A 22 7.24 4.48 -12.75
CA ALA A 22 6.37 4.12 -13.86
C ALA A 22 5.85 5.33 -14.64
N LEU A 23 5.51 6.41 -13.96
CA LEU A 23 5.01 7.64 -14.58
C LEU A 23 6.14 8.41 -15.32
N VAL A 24 7.32 8.51 -14.70
CA VAL A 24 8.52 9.03 -15.37
C VAL A 24 8.84 8.19 -16.62
N GLY A 25 8.84 6.87 -16.49
CA GLY A 25 9.05 5.95 -17.64
C GLY A 25 7.98 6.05 -18.73
N ALA A 26 6.79 6.54 -18.41
CA ALA A 26 5.73 6.85 -19.37
C ALA A 26 5.83 8.26 -19.99
N GLY A 27 6.86 9.04 -19.63
CA GLY A 27 7.10 10.39 -20.17
C GLY A 27 6.29 11.48 -19.48
N GLU A 28 5.77 11.25 -18.29
CA GLU A 28 5.06 12.26 -17.51
C GLU A 28 6.04 13.12 -16.70
N GLU A 29 5.69 14.38 -16.43
CA GLU A 29 6.43 15.25 -15.50
C GLU A 29 5.95 14.98 -14.09
N VAL A 30 6.84 14.52 -13.19
CA VAL A 30 6.45 14.09 -11.85
C VAL A 30 7.01 14.99 -10.76
N ARG A 31 6.12 15.57 -9.95
CA ARG A 31 6.44 16.19 -8.67
C ARG A 31 6.14 15.20 -7.55
N VAL A 32 7.09 15.02 -6.63
CA VAL A 32 6.92 14.22 -5.42
C VAL A 32 6.78 15.16 -4.22
N PHE A 33 5.74 14.94 -3.40
CA PHE A 33 5.55 15.63 -2.13
C PHE A 33 5.57 14.61 -0.98
N ASP A 34 6.58 14.71 -0.11
CA ASP A 34 6.79 13.72 0.96
C ASP A 34 7.63 14.34 2.09
N ASP A 35 7.34 14.02 3.35
CA ASP A 35 8.15 14.44 4.51
C ASP A 35 9.26 13.43 4.85
N ASN A 36 9.33 12.31 4.15
CA ASN A 36 10.21 11.17 4.39
C ASN A 36 10.08 10.52 5.78
N SER A 37 9.00 10.79 6.52
CA SER A 37 8.76 10.15 7.82
C SER A 37 8.67 8.61 7.72
N ARG A 38 8.15 8.11 6.61
CA ARG A 38 8.12 6.69 6.24
C ARG A 38 8.68 6.43 4.84
N GLY A 39 8.91 7.47 4.09
CA GLY A 39 9.54 7.47 2.78
C GLY A 39 11.07 7.25 2.88
N ALA A 40 11.70 7.08 1.72
CA ALA A 40 13.16 7.01 1.64
C ALA A 40 13.63 7.44 0.25
N LEU A 41 14.41 8.51 0.17
CA LEU A 41 14.93 9.05 -1.09
C LEU A 41 15.71 8.01 -1.91
N ARG A 42 16.35 7.02 -1.26
CA ARG A 42 17.03 5.93 -1.98
C ARG A 42 16.12 5.19 -2.96
N ARG A 43 14.79 5.15 -2.70
CA ARG A 43 13.81 4.51 -3.57
C ARG A 43 13.59 5.27 -4.88
N LEU A 44 13.92 6.56 -4.90
CA LEU A 44 13.82 7.43 -6.08
C LEU A 44 15.14 7.60 -6.83
N ARG A 45 16.25 7.00 -6.36
CA ARG A 45 17.61 7.21 -6.92
C ARG A 45 17.68 7.03 -8.44
N GLU A 46 16.93 6.06 -8.99
CA GLU A 46 16.95 5.77 -10.43
C GLU A 46 16.34 6.90 -11.28
N VAL A 47 15.47 7.71 -10.69
CA VAL A 47 14.73 8.80 -11.34
C VAL A 47 14.92 10.15 -10.63
N GLU A 48 15.90 10.28 -9.75
CA GLU A 48 16.09 11.48 -8.91
C GLU A 48 16.28 12.77 -9.71
N ARG A 49 16.81 12.66 -10.93
CA ARG A 49 17.04 13.80 -11.84
C ARG A 49 15.81 14.14 -12.69
N ASP A 50 14.83 13.24 -12.73
CA ASP A 50 13.64 13.33 -13.57
C ASP A 50 12.41 13.74 -12.76
N VAL A 51 12.56 13.97 -11.45
CA VAL A 51 11.47 14.33 -10.55
C VAL A 51 11.73 15.66 -9.85
N ASP A 52 10.68 16.43 -9.65
CA ASP A 52 10.66 17.61 -8.80
C ASP A 52 10.29 17.19 -7.37
N PHE A 53 11.30 17.09 -6.46
CA PHE A 53 11.06 16.66 -5.09
C PHE A 53 10.81 17.86 -4.17
N VAL A 54 9.63 17.89 -3.55
CA VAL A 54 9.20 18.90 -2.57
C VAL A 54 9.05 18.22 -1.21
N SER A 55 9.90 18.58 -0.25
CA SER A 55 9.76 18.13 1.14
C SER A 55 8.67 18.89 1.86
N GLY A 56 7.68 18.18 2.45
CA GLY A 56 6.62 18.83 3.20
C GLY A 56 5.66 17.84 3.88
N ASP A 57 5.01 18.31 4.93
CA ASP A 57 4.00 17.57 5.66
C ASP A 57 2.63 17.76 5.00
N ILE A 58 1.93 16.69 4.73
CA ILE A 58 0.60 16.71 4.10
C ILE A 58 -0.45 17.44 4.97
N ARG A 59 -0.18 17.62 6.26
CA ARG A 59 -1.03 18.39 7.19
C ARG A 59 -0.85 19.90 7.07
N ASP A 60 0.23 20.35 6.43
CA ASP A 60 0.48 21.77 6.18
C ASP A 60 -0.26 22.20 4.89
N ALA A 61 -1.38 22.91 5.08
CA ALA A 61 -2.20 23.38 3.96
C ALA A 61 -1.45 24.30 3.00
N ALA A 62 -0.56 25.17 3.51
CA ALA A 62 0.20 26.10 2.69
C ALA A 62 1.26 25.38 1.85
N ALA A 63 1.95 24.38 2.44
CA ALA A 63 2.92 23.56 1.74
C ALA A 63 2.25 22.73 0.63
N VAL A 64 1.08 22.13 0.92
CA VAL A 64 0.29 21.37 -0.07
C VAL A 64 -0.19 22.27 -1.19
N ASP A 65 -0.74 23.45 -0.87
CA ASP A 65 -1.20 24.42 -1.87
C ASP A 65 -0.04 24.84 -2.80
N ALA A 66 1.11 25.16 -2.22
CA ALA A 66 2.29 25.52 -3.03
C ALA A 66 2.74 24.39 -3.95
N ALA A 67 2.67 23.12 -3.49
CA ALA A 67 3.02 21.95 -4.29
C ALA A 67 2.03 21.67 -5.45
N MET A 68 0.79 22.19 -5.39
CA MET A 68 -0.23 22.03 -6.44
C MET A 68 -0.05 22.95 -7.65
N ARG A 69 0.83 23.94 -7.58
CA ARG A 69 0.99 24.91 -8.69
C ARG A 69 1.41 24.23 -9.98
N GLY A 70 0.59 24.43 -11.02
CA GLY A 70 0.84 23.91 -12.37
C GLY A 70 0.65 22.39 -12.49
N ILE A 71 -0.05 21.75 -11.57
CA ILE A 71 -0.35 20.31 -11.58
C ILE A 71 -1.65 20.05 -12.36
N ASP A 72 -1.64 19.01 -13.19
CA ASP A 72 -2.80 18.54 -13.96
C ASP A 72 -3.52 17.36 -13.29
N GLU A 73 -2.76 16.53 -12.57
CA GLU A 73 -3.26 15.29 -11.97
C GLU A 73 -2.57 15.03 -10.60
N VAL A 74 -3.32 14.59 -9.62
CA VAL A 74 -2.80 14.23 -8.28
C VAL A 74 -2.99 12.74 -8.03
N HIS A 75 -1.93 12.07 -7.56
CA HIS A 75 -1.99 10.76 -6.96
C HIS A 75 -1.76 10.90 -5.45
N HIS A 76 -2.82 10.74 -4.65
CA HIS A 76 -2.73 10.89 -3.21
C HIS A 76 -2.48 9.55 -2.53
N LEU A 77 -1.21 9.33 -2.10
CA LEU A 77 -0.78 8.11 -1.40
C LEU A 77 -0.28 8.40 0.02
N ALA A 78 0.02 9.66 0.35
CA ALA A 78 0.49 10.04 1.69
C ALA A 78 -0.48 9.58 2.77
N PHE A 79 -0.01 8.70 3.65
CA PHE A 79 -0.76 8.19 4.79
C PHE A 79 0.18 7.45 5.75
N VAL A 80 -0.12 7.44 7.04
CA VAL A 80 0.61 6.64 8.01
C VAL A 80 0.06 5.20 8.00
N ASN A 81 0.88 4.26 7.54
CA ASN A 81 0.55 2.84 7.50
C ASN A 81 1.53 2.04 8.37
N GLY A 82 1.06 1.02 9.03
CA GLY A 82 1.86 0.13 9.89
C GLY A 82 1.07 -0.29 11.12
N THR A 83 0.87 -1.61 11.28
CA THR A 83 0.01 -2.15 12.35
C THR A 83 0.43 -1.68 13.75
N ALA A 84 1.74 -1.58 14.02
CA ALA A 84 2.23 -1.08 15.30
C ALA A 84 1.80 0.37 15.55
N THR A 85 1.90 1.23 14.55
CA THR A 85 1.53 2.64 14.62
C THR A 85 0.02 2.84 14.84
N PHE A 86 -0.82 1.95 14.31
CA PHE A 86 -2.28 2.03 14.54
C PHE A 86 -2.63 1.91 16.02
N TYR A 87 -1.86 1.13 16.79
CA TYR A 87 -2.07 1.00 18.24
C TYR A 87 -1.35 2.08 19.04
N SER A 88 -0.14 2.50 18.64
CA SER A 88 0.69 3.43 19.43
C SER A 88 0.38 4.90 19.19
N ALA A 89 -0.12 5.27 18.00
CA ALA A 89 -0.39 6.66 17.61
C ALA A 89 -1.60 6.75 16.65
N PRO A 90 -2.81 6.30 17.06
CA PRO A 90 -4.00 6.32 16.22
C PRO A 90 -4.45 7.75 15.86
N ASP A 91 -4.19 8.73 16.73
CA ASP A 91 -4.39 10.14 16.50
C ASP A 91 -3.54 10.67 15.34
N LEU A 92 -2.25 10.33 15.29
CA LEU A 92 -1.37 10.66 14.17
C LEU A 92 -1.87 10.06 12.86
N VAL A 93 -2.34 8.79 12.88
CA VAL A 93 -2.90 8.12 11.70
C VAL A 93 -4.09 8.89 11.14
N LEU A 94 -5.01 9.34 12.01
CA LEU A 94 -6.18 10.12 11.61
C LEU A 94 -5.80 11.54 11.19
N ASP A 95 -4.91 12.20 11.91
CA ASP A 95 -4.47 13.56 11.60
C ASP A 95 -3.85 13.62 10.18
N VAL A 96 -2.91 12.75 9.89
CA VAL A 96 -2.27 12.68 8.57
C VAL A 96 -3.30 12.31 7.49
N GLY A 97 -4.14 11.32 7.76
CA GLY A 97 -5.10 10.84 6.77
C GLY A 97 -6.22 11.82 6.47
N VAL A 98 -6.84 12.40 7.50
CA VAL A 98 -8.02 13.27 7.33
C VAL A 98 -7.63 14.69 6.97
N LYS A 99 -6.67 15.32 7.69
CA LYS A 99 -6.17 16.65 7.33
C LYS A 99 -5.51 16.62 5.95
N GLY A 100 -4.75 15.57 5.66
CA GLY A 100 -4.08 15.40 4.36
C GLY A 100 -5.06 15.38 3.19
N ILE A 101 -6.11 14.58 3.24
CA ILE A 101 -7.08 14.53 2.13
C ILE A 101 -7.86 15.83 1.98
N VAL A 102 -8.18 16.53 3.08
CA VAL A 102 -8.81 17.85 3.04
C VAL A 102 -7.90 18.84 2.31
N ASN A 103 -6.63 18.96 2.73
CA ASN A 103 -5.67 19.88 2.11
C ASN A 103 -5.44 19.56 0.61
N VAL A 104 -5.38 18.28 0.26
CA VAL A 104 -5.25 17.86 -1.15
C VAL A 104 -6.46 18.29 -1.99
N ILE A 105 -7.68 18.05 -1.51
CA ILE A 105 -8.90 18.45 -2.23
C ILE A 105 -8.98 19.97 -2.36
N ASP A 106 -8.68 20.72 -1.30
CA ASP A 106 -8.72 22.19 -1.32
C ASP A 106 -7.66 22.75 -2.25
N GLY A 107 -6.43 22.24 -2.23
CA GLY A 107 -5.38 22.61 -3.17
C GLY A 107 -5.74 22.28 -4.62
N CYS A 108 -6.31 21.10 -4.89
CA CYS A 108 -6.79 20.76 -6.22
C CYS A 108 -7.85 21.75 -6.73
N ARG A 109 -8.81 22.12 -5.87
CA ARG A 109 -9.87 23.08 -6.24
C ARG A 109 -9.32 24.48 -6.46
N HIS A 110 -8.39 24.94 -5.62
CA HIS A 110 -7.76 26.25 -5.72
C HIS A 110 -6.97 26.39 -7.05
N HIS A 111 -6.24 25.36 -7.43
CA HIS A 111 -5.39 25.37 -8.64
C HIS A 111 -6.07 24.78 -9.89
N GLY A 112 -7.35 24.40 -9.83
CA GLY A 112 -8.07 23.85 -10.97
C GLY A 112 -7.58 22.48 -11.43
N VAL A 113 -7.00 21.68 -10.53
CA VAL A 113 -6.57 20.31 -10.83
C VAL A 113 -7.80 19.44 -11.12
N GLY A 114 -7.94 18.99 -12.36
CA GLY A 114 -9.13 18.25 -12.81
C GLY A 114 -9.12 16.76 -12.45
N ARG A 115 -7.98 16.17 -12.06
CA ARG A 115 -7.82 14.73 -11.95
C ARG A 115 -7.20 14.32 -10.60
N LEU A 116 -7.87 13.40 -9.91
CA LEU A 116 -7.43 12.91 -8.60
C LEU A 116 -7.52 11.38 -8.54
N ILE A 117 -6.42 10.73 -8.19
CA ILE A 117 -6.35 9.29 -7.92
C ILE A 117 -6.04 9.09 -6.44
N LEU A 118 -6.92 8.39 -5.73
CA LEU A 118 -6.77 8.09 -4.31
C LEU A 118 -6.28 6.65 -4.10
N ALA A 119 -5.20 6.49 -3.36
CA ALA A 119 -4.84 5.22 -2.76
C ALA A 119 -5.67 4.97 -1.49
N SER A 120 -6.69 4.12 -1.59
CA SER A 120 -7.42 3.58 -0.46
C SER A 120 -6.74 2.31 0.08
N SER A 121 -7.51 1.37 0.63
CA SER A 121 -6.99 0.11 1.18
C SER A 121 -8.09 -0.95 1.29
N SER A 122 -7.71 -2.22 1.28
CA SER A 122 -8.59 -3.32 1.68
C SER A 122 -9.00 -3.27 3.17
N GLU A 123 -8.32 -2.47 4.00
CA GLU A 123 -8.68 -2.27 5.41
C GLU A 123 -10.02 -1.55 5.60
N VAL A 124 -10.58 -0.92 4.57
CA VAL A 124 -11.92 -0.28 4.62
C VAL A 124 -13.05 -1.29 4.86
N TYR A 125 -12.83 -2.57 4.54
CA TYR A 125 -13.83 -3.62 4.72
C TYR A 125 -13.82 -4.24 6.11
N GLN A 126 -12.68 -4.19 6.81
CA GLN A 126 -12.44 -4.94 8.05
C GLN A 126 -12.78 -6.43 7.91
N SER A 127 -13.98 -6.83 8.26
CA SER A 127 -14.50 -8.19 8.05
C SER A 127 -15.57 -8.15 6.97
N ALA A 128 -15.15 -8.38 5.72
CA ALA A 128 -16.07 -8.42 4.59
C ALA A 128 -17.08 -9.56 4.74
N PRO A 129 -18.38 -9.34 4.40
CA PRO A 129 -19.41 -10.36 4.53
C PRO A 129 -19.25 -11.52 3.55
N ARG A 130 -18.49 -11.30 2.47
CA ARG A 130 -18.20 -12.29 1.42
C ARG A 130 -16.74 -12.21 0.99
N VAL A 131 -16.12 -13.36 0.75
CA VAL A 131 -14.78 -13.50 0.21
C VAL A 131 -14.81 -14.52 -0.93
N PRO A 132 -14.33 -14.23 -2.16
CA PRO A 132 -13.69 -12.98 -2.57
C PRO A 132 -14.60 -11.76 -2.42
N THR A 133 -14.00 -10.63 -2.00
CA THR A 133 -14.71 -9.36 -1.73
C THR A 133 -14.67 -8.49 -2.97
N ASP A 134 -15.81 -8.01 -3.43
CA ASP A 134 -15.91 -7.03 -4.51
C ASP A 134 -16.00 -5.58 -3.98
N GLU A 135 -15.92 -4.61 -4.89
CA GLU A 135 -15.90 -3.18 -4.54
C GLU A 135 -17.23 -2.66 -4.00
N SER A 136 -18.33 -3.40 -4.14
CA SER A 136 -19.65 -3.05 -3.63
C SER A 136 -19.87 -3.42 -2.16
N ALA A 137 -18.95 -4.20 -1.58
CA ALA A 137 -19.04 -4.62 -0.18
C ALA A 137 -19.07 -3.40 0.76
N PRO A 138 -19.89 -3.45 1.84
CA PRO A 138 -20.00 -2.34 2.77
C PRO A 138 -18.67 -2.03 3.46
N LEU A 139 -18.41 -0.73 3.65
CA LEU A 139 -17.28 -0.21 4.40
C LEU A 139 -17.69 -0.10 5.86
N VAL A 140 -16.89 -0.62 6.80
CA VAL A 140 -17.30 -0.70 8.20
C VAL A 140 -16.19 -0.29 9.17
N VAL A 141 -16.60 0.35 10.26
CA VAL A 141 -15.81 0.57 11.47
C VAL A 141 -16.56 -0.11 12.61
N PRO A 142 -16.31 -1.41 12.87
CA PRO A 142 -17.14 -2.20 13.77
C PRO A 142 -17.01 -1.79 15.25
N ASP A 143 -15.88 -1.25 15.65
CA ASP A 143 -15.64 -0.77 17.02
C ASP A 143 -14.77 0.50 17.01
N PRO A 144 -15.34 1.69 17.25
CA PRO A 144 -14.60 2.94 17.27
C PRO A 144 -13.61 3.05 18.45
N HIS A 145 -13.73 2.20 19.48
CA HIS A 145 -12.78 2.17 20.60
C HIS A 145 -11.51 1.38 20.30
N ASN A 146 -11.52 0.53 19.27
CA ASN A 146 -10.31 -0.20 18.87
C ASN A 146 -9.40 0.70 18.01
N PRO A 147 -8.22 1.12 18.51
CA PRO A 147 -7.33 2.05 17.82
C PRO A 147 -6.80 1.48 16.49
N ARG A 148 -6.77 0.15 16.34
CA ARG A 148 -6.39 -0.51 15.08
C ARG A 148 -7.25 -0.05 13.89
N LEU A 149 -8.47 0.34 14.13
CA LEU A 149 -9.42 0.71 13.08
C LEU A 149 -9.26 2.14 12.57
N SER A 150 -8.40 2.96 13.21
CA SER A 150 -8.12 4.35 12.82
C SER A 150 -7.72 4.47 11.34
N TYR A 151 -6.86 3.58 10.86
CA TYR A 151 -6.41 3.58 9.48
C TYR A 151 -7.56 3.32 8.50
N GLY A 152 -8.34 2.25 8.72
CA GLY A 152 -9.50 1.92 7.90
C GLY A 152 -10.55 3.03 7.90
N ALA A 153 -10.84 3.60 9.08
CA ALA A 153 -11.77 4.73 9.24
C ALA A 153 -11.29 5.96 8.44
N GLY A 154 -10.01 6.32 8.56
CA GLY A 154 -9.44 7.44 7.81
C GLY A 154 -9.50 7.22 6.28
N LYS A 155 -9.29 5.98 5.81
CA LYS A 155 -9.44 5.65 4.38
C LYS A 155 -10.91 5.71 3.93
N ILE A 156 -11.87 5.29 4.75
CA ILE A 156 -13.32 5.45 4.47
C ILE A 156 -13.67 6.93 4.32
N ILE A 157 -13.21 7.78 5.25
CA ILE A 157 -13.41 9.24 5.16
C ILE A 157 -12.81 9.78 3.87
N SER A 158 -11.56 9.39 3.54
CA SER A 158 -10.89 9.82 2.31
C SER A 158 -11.68 9.45 1.06
N GLU A 159 -12.21 8.22 0.95
CA GLU A 159 -13.04 7.81 -0.18
C GLU A 159 -14.33 8.64 -0.27
N MET A 160 -15.03 8.84 0.85
CA MET A 160 -16.25 9.66 0.87
C MET A 160 -15.97 11.11 0.44
N MET A 161 -14.86 11.69 0.90
CA MET A 161 -14.44 13.04 0.52
C MET A 161 -14.20 13.13 -0.99
N VAL A 162 -13.36 12.27 -1.55
CA VAL A 162 -13.02 12.34 -2.99
C VAL A 162 -14.21 12.02 -3.89
N ILE A 163 -15.12 11.12 -3.50
CA ILE A 163 -16.33 10.80 -4.26
C ILE A 163 -17.28 12.01 -4.29
N ASN A 164 -17.55 12.62 -3.14
CA ASN A 164 -18.55 13.70 -3.06
C ASN A 164 -18.02 15.01 -3.67
N HIS A 165 -16.74 15.33 -3.49
CA HIS A 165 -16.10 16.44 -4.22
C HIS A 165 -15.94 16.12 -5.71
N GLY A 166 -15.65 14.86 -6.05
CA GLY A 166 -15.53 14.38 -7.42
C GLY A 166 -16.74 14.67 -8.28
N ARG A 167 -17.94 14.45 -7.73
CA ARG A 167 -19.22 14.72 -8.44
C ARG A 167 -19.41 16.15 -8.91
N LYS A 168 -18.70 17.11 -8.31
CA LYS A 168 -18.93 18.54 -8.54
C LYS A 168 -17.74 19.31 -9.08
N HIS A 169 -16.52 18.88 -8.73
CA HIS A 169 -15.34 19.71 -8.88
C HIS A 169 -14.21 19.08 -9.70
N PHE A 170 -14.32 17.80 -10.06
CA PHE A 170 -13.26 17.10 -10.77
C PHE A 170 -13.75 16.54 -12.10
N GLU A 171 -12.92 16.63 -13.11
CA GLU A 171 -13.10 15.95 -14.39
C GLU A 171 -13.06 14.42 -14.19
N ARG A 172 -12.13 13.97 -13.38
CA ARG A 172 -11.92 12.53 -13.15
C ARG A 172 -11.38 12.22 -11.75
N VAL A 173 -12.11 11.42 -11.02
CA VAL A 173 -11.68 10.81 -9.74
C VAL A 173 -11.63 9.31 -9.92
N LEU A 174 -10.54 8.69 -9.44
CA LEU A 174 -10.38 7.24 -9.40
C LEU A 174 -9.89 6.82 -8.01
N ILE A 175 -10.31 5.67 -7.56
CA ILE A 175 -9.91 5.09 -6.27
C ILE A 175 -9.39 3.69 -6.52
N PHE A 176 -8.22 3.37 -5.99
CA PHE A 176 -7.78 1.99 -5.95
C PHE A 176 -7.65 1.49 -4.51
N ARG A 177 -8.08 0.25 -4.28
CA ARG A 177 -7.96 -0.46 -3.00
C ARG A 177 -6.92 -1.57 -3.17
N PRO A 178 -5.66 -1.33 -2.76
CA PRO A 178 -4.61 -2.34 -2.83
C PRO A 178 -4.85 -3.46 -1.81
N HIS A 179 -4.50 -4.68 -2.20
CA HIS A 179 -4.58 -5.87 -1.34
C HIS A 179 -3.19 -6.45 -1.08
N ASN A 180 -2.71 -6.33 0.18
CA ASN A 180 -1.46 -6.90 0.71
C ASN A 180 -0.29 -6.84 -0.29
N VAL A 181 0.03 -5.63 -0.74
CA VAL A 181 1.11 -5.42 -1.70
C VAL A 181 2.45 -5.73 -1.05
N TYR A 182 3.31 -6.45 -1.77
CA TYR A 182 4.64 -6.83 -1.30
C TYR A 182 5.71 -6.60 -2.38
N GLY A 183 6.95 -6.62 -1.96
CA GLY A 183 8.13 -6.50 -2.81
C GLY A 183 9.35 -6.06 -2.02
N PRO A 184 10.51 -5.90 -2.69
CA PRO A 184 11.72 -5.35 -2.07
C PRO A 184 11.48 -3.96 -1.48
N ASP A 185 12.08 -3.66 -0.32
CA ASP A 185 12.03 -2.35 0.35
C ASP A 185 10.63 -1.83 0.72
N MET A 186 9.69 -2.72 1.08
CA MET A 186 8.35 -2.32 1.50
C MET A 186 8.25 -1.84 2.97
N GLY A 187 9.38 -1.72 3.67
CA GLY A 187 9.43 -1.49 5.11
C GLY A 187 9.46 -2.80 5.91
N PHE A 188 9.33 -2.73 7.24
CA PHE A 188 9.52 -3.91 8.12
C PHE A 188 8.27 -4.30 8.91
N ASP A 189 7.17 -3.58 8.80
CA ASP A 189 5.98 -3.74 9.64
C ASP A 189 4.96 -4.79 9.14
N HIS A 190 5.25 -5.48 8.04
CA HIS A 190 4.35 -6.44 7.42
C HIS A 190 4.87 -7.88 7.52
N VAL A 191 4.00 -8.88 7.30
CA VAL A 191 4.29 -10.29 7.52
C VAL A 191 5.48 -10.80 6.71
N ILE A 192 5.60 -10.47 5.42
CA ILE A 192 6.70 -10.94 4.56
C ILE A 192 8.05 -10.40 5.04
N PRO A 193 8.24 -9.08 5.25
CA PRO A 193 9.46 -8.55 5.85
C PRO A 193 9.82 -9.15 7.19
N GLN A 194 8.84 -9.25 8.10
CA GLN A 194 9.06 -9.82 9.43
C GLN A 194 9.49 -11.29 9.35
N PHE A 195 8.88 -12.07 8.48
CA PHE A 195 9.28 -13.47 8.28
C PHE A 195 10.67 -13.57 7.65
N ALA A 196 10.99 -12.71 6.68
CA ALA A 196 12.31 -12.70 6.04
C ALA A 196 13.44 -12.44 7.05
N VAL A 197 13.31 -11.40 7.88
CA VAL A 197 14.30 -11.04 8.92
C VAL A 197 14.40 -12.14 9.98
N ARG A 198 13.27 -12.62 10.48
CA ARG A 198 13.24 -13.67 11.52
C ARG A 198 13.80 -14.99 11.00
N LEU A 199 13.54 -15.35 9.76
CA LEU A 199 14.08 -16.55 9.14
C LEU A 199 15.60 -16.44 9.01
N LYS A 200 16.15 -15.32 8.56
CA LYS A 200 17.59 -15.07 8.50
C LYS A 200 18.25 -15.23 9.88
N ARG A 201 17.75 -14.53 10.89
CA ARG A 201 18.28 -14.59 12.26
C ARG A 201 18.22 -16.00 12.83
N ALA A 202 17.13 -16.73 12.57
CA ALA A 202 17.01 -18.11 13.02
C ALA A 202 17.97 -19.06 12.30
N MET A 203 18.29 -18.81 11.03
CA MET A 203 19.29 -19.57 10.27
C MET A 203 20.71 -19.30 10.78
N GLU A 204 21.05 -18.07 11.14
CA GLU A 204 22.33 -17.70 11.74
C GLU A 204 22.50 -18.31 13.13
N ALA A 205 21.43 -18.34 13.94
CA ALA A 205 21.45 -18.95 15.27
C ALA A 205 21.48 -20.49 15.23
N LYS A 206 21.01 -21.11 14.16
CA LYS A 206 20.94 -22.57 14.02
C LYS A 206 21.35 -23.00 12.60
N ALA A 207 22.60 -23.46 12.47
CA ALA A 207 23.18 -23.80 11.16
C ALA A 207 22.49 -24.99 10.46
N ALA A 208 21.95 -25.98 11.20
CA ALA A 208 21.31 -27.17 10.63
C ALA A 208 20.04 -27.59 11.38
N GLY A 209 19.21 -28.42 10.71
CA GLY A 209 17.96 -28.98 11.27
C GLY A 209 16.77 -28.02 11.20
N THR A 210 15.63 -28.48 11.68
CA THR A 210 14.35 -27.76 11.63
C THR A 210 14.33 -26.56 12.58
N ILE A 211 13.92 -25.39 12.06
CA ILE A 211 13.80 -24.14 12.82
C ILE A 211 12.42 -24.07 13.47
N ALA A 212 12.34 -23.83 14.78
CA ALA A 212 11.08 -23.48 15.44
C ALA A 212 10.69 -22.04 15.02
N PHE A 213 9.60 -21.91 14.27
CA PHE A 213 9.21 -20.65 13.67
C PHE A 213 7.87 -20.16 14.25
N PRO A 214 7.90 -19.17 15.17
CA PRO A 214 6.67 -18.63 15.75
C PRO A 214 5.86 -17.89 14.69
N ILE A 215 4.55 -18.09 14.67
CA ILE A 215 3.60 -17.33 13.85
C ILE A 215 2.48 -16.78 14.73
N GLN A 216 1.94 -15.64 14.36
CA GLN A 216 0.78 -15.08 15.02
C GLN A 216 -0.48 -15.78 14.49
N GLY A 217 -1.40 -16.15 15.39
CA GLY A 217 -2.58 -16.92 15.05
C GLY A 217 -2.30 -18.39 14.84
N SER A 218 -3.25 -19.09 14.24
CA SER A 218 -3.16 -20.52 13.91
C SER A 218 -2.29 -20.80 12.70
N GLY A 219 -2.12 -19.79 11.84
CA GLY A 219 -1.55 -19.90 10.50
C GLY A 219 -2.57 -20.26 9.42
N ALA A 220 -3.82 -20.54 9.79
CA ALA A 220 -4.90 -20.78 8.84
C ALA A 220 -5.48 -19.48 8.24
N GLU A 221 -5.15 -18.33 8.84
CA GLU A 221 -5.54 -17.03 8.31
C GLU A 221 -5.00 -16.85 6.91
N THR A 222 -5.85 -16.36 5.97
CA THR A 222 -5.48 -16.28 4.56
C THR A 222 -5.37 -14.86 4.05
N ARG A 223 -4.47 -14.64 3.11
CA ARG A 223 -4.25 -13.39 2.40
C ARG A 223 -3.99 -13.65 0.92
N SER A 224 -4.30 -12.65 0.13
CA SER A 224 -3.89 -12.57 -1.27
C SER A 224 -2.76 -11.55 -1.38
N PHE A 225 -1.59 -11.95 -1.85
CA PHE A 225 -0.39 -11.10 -1.90
C PHE A 225 -0.13 -10.63 -3.32
N CYS A 226 -0.15 -9.33 -3.55
CA CYS A 226 0.08 -8.69 -4.85
C CYS A 226 1.50 -8.13 -4.92
N HIS A 227 2.27 -8.50 -5.95
CA HIS A 227 3.58 -7.89 -6.16
C HIS A 227 3.44 -6.42 -6.54
N VAL A 228 4.41 -5.59 -6.14
CA VAL A 228 4.37 -4.14 -6.41
C VAL A 228 4.30 -3.81 -7.91
N ASP A 229 4.93 -4.60 -8.77
CA ASP A 229 4.89 -4.40 -10.22
C ASP A 229 3.48 -4.62 -10.79
N ASP A 230 2.75 -5.60 -10.26
CA ASP A 230 1.35 -5.83 -10.61
C ASP A 230 0.45 -4.71 -10.09
N LEU A 231 0.73 -4.17 -8.89
CA LEU A 231 0.04 -2.98 -8.40
C LEU A 231 0.23 -1.82 -9.37
N VAL A 232 1.48 -1.53 -9.77
CA VAL A 232 1.80 -0.44 -10.71
C VAL A 232 1.07 -0.63 -12.02
N GLN A 233 1.11 -1.84 -12.59
CA GLN A 233 0.37 -2.17 -13.83
C GLN A 233 -1.13 -1.89 -13.66
N GLY A 234 -1.71 -2.32 -12.54
CA GLY A 234 -3.14 -2.14 -12.26
C GLY A 234 -3.52 -0.66 -12.15
N VAL A 235 -2.73 0.13 -11.42
CA VAL A 235 -2.97 1.58 -11.26
C VAL A 235 -2.79 2.32 -12.59
N MET A 236 -1.77 2.02 -13.37
CA MET A 236 -1.55 2.63 -14.69
C MET A 236 -2.69 2.29 -15.67
N LEU A 237 -3.17 1.05 -15.64
CA LEU A 237 -4.31 0.63 -16.46
C LEU A 237 -5.61 1.32 -16.03
N MET A 238 -5.88 1.38 -14.73
CA MET A 238 -7.02 2.11 -14.16
C MET A 238 -6.94 3.60 -14.53
N ARG A 239 -5.75 4.21 -14.42
CA ARG A 239 -5.50 5.60 -14.84
C ARG A 239 -5.85 5.82 -16.30
N ALA A 240 -5.51 4.88 -17.18
CA ALA A 240 -5.80 4.99 -18.61
C ALA A 240 -7.27 4.76 -18.96
N LYS A 241 -7.92 3.76 -18.38
CA LYS A 241 -9.22 3.25 -18.83
C LYS A 241 -10.35 3.32 -17.81
N GLY A 242 -10.05 3.61 -16.52
CA GLY A 242 -11.05 3.62 -15.46
C GLY A 242 -12.09 4.72 -15.65
N GLU A 243 -13.29 4.50 -15.19
CA GLU A 243 -14.40 5.45 -15.26
C GLU A 243 -14.35 6.47 -14.12
N HIS A 244 -14.85 7.68 -14.37
CA HIS A 244 -14.97 8.71 -13.32
C HIS A 244 -15.74 8.17 -12.11
N LEU A 245 -15.23 8.43 -10.89
CA LEU A 245 -15.70 7.87 -9.60
C LEU A 245 -15.55 6.34 -9.49
N GLY A 246 -14.81 5.72 -10.40
CA GLY A 246 -14.54 4.28 -10.35
C GLY A 246 -13.67 3.89 -9.17
N ILE A 247 -14.08 2.81 -8.48
CA ILE A 247 -13.31 2.15 -7.42
C ILE A 247 -12.85 0.81 -7.98
N TYR A 248 -11.58 0.46 -7.77
CA TYR A 248 -10.98 -0.76 -8.32
C TYR A 248 -10.12 -1.46 -7.28
N HIS A 249 -10.30 -2.78 -7.13
CA HIS A 249 -9.35 -3.60 -6.41
C HIS A 249 -8.10 -3.82 -7.25
N VAL A 250 -6.93 -3.62 -6.63
CA VAL A 250 -5.65 -4.01 -7.22
C VAL A 250 -5.03 -5.08 -6.33
N GLY A 251 -4.97 -6.30 -6.87
CA GLY A 251 -4.58 -7.48 -6.13
C GLY A 251 -4.49 -8.71 -7.02
N THR A 252 -4.45 -9.88 -6.39
CA THR A 252 -4.51 -11.17 -7.06
C THR A 252 -5.63 -12.03 -6.47
N ALA A 253 -6.08 -13.05 -7.20
CA ALA A 253 -7.04 -14.03 -6.71
C ALA A 253 -6.36 -15.23 -6.00
N GLU A 254 -5.01 -15.30 -5.98
CA GLU A 254 -4.28 -16.35 -5.29
C GLU A 254 -4.38 -16.12 -3.77
N GLU A 255 -5.12 -16.95 -3.09
CA GLU A 255 -5.29 -16.91 -1.64
C GLU A 255 -4.36 -17.91 -0.96
N VAL A 256 -3.51 -17.43 -0.05
CA VAL A 256 -2.48 -18.21 0.61
C VAL A 256 -2.61 -18.09 2.13
N SER A 257 -2.49 -19.22 2.86
CA SER A 257 -2.46 -19.18 4.31
C SER A 257 -1.13 -18.62 4.84
N ILE A 258 -1.16 -18.02 6.03
CA ILE A 258 0.07 -17.53 6.68
C ILE A 258 1.05 -18.68 6.96
N ALA A 259 0.53 -19.87 7.27
CA ALA A 259 1.37 -21.06 7.42
C ALA A 259 2.04 -21.49 6.11
N ASP A 260 1.31 -21.44 5.00
CA ASP A 260 1.86 -21.77 3.69
C ASP A 260 2.87 -20.73 3.21
N LEU A 261 2.58 -19.45 3.41
CA LEU A 261 3.55 -18.37 3.17
C LEU A 261 4.88 -18.62 3.91
N ALA A 262 4.81 -18.96 5.20
CA ALA A 262 6.02 -19.23 6.00
C ALA A 262 6.80 -20.43 5.44
N ARG A 263 6.11 -21.51 5.05
CA ARG A 263 6.73 -22.70 4.44
C ARG A 263 7.37 -22.39 3.09
N ARG A 264 6.70 -21.65 2.19
CA ARG A 264 7.25 -21.21 0.90
C ARG A 264 8.52 -20.39 1.11
N MET A 265 8.53 -19.43 2.05
CA MET A 265 9.70 -18.62 2.37
C MET A 265 10.86 -19.48 2.94
N ALA A 266 10.56 -20.43 3.84
CA ALA A 266 11.55 -21.35 4.36
C ALA A 266 12.15 -22.25 3.27
N LYS A 267 11.32 -22.76 2.36
CA LYS A 267 11.77 -23.55 1.19
C LYS A 267 12.74 -22.77 0.31
N ILE A 268 12.44 -21.49 0.03
CA ILE A 268 13.35 -20.58 -0.73
C ILE A 268 14.69 -20.43 0.02
N ALA A 269 14.66 -20.39 1.35
CA ALA A 269 15.84 -20.32 2.20
C ALA A 269 16.60 -21.67 2.33
N GLY A 270 16.10 -22.76 1.72
CA GLY A 270 16.68 -24.09 1.86
C GLY A 270 16.57 -24.68 3.27
N ARG A 271 15.50 -24.34 4.02
CA ARG A 271 15.35 -24.72 5.45
C ARG A 271 13.96 -25.30 5.73
N ASP A 272 13.93 -26.24 6.66
CA ASP A 272 12.69 -26.74 7.24
C ASP A 272 12.29 -25.93 8.47
N ILE A 273 10.99 -25.69 8.62
CA ILE A 273 10.43 -24.99 9.78
C ILE A 273 9.35 -25.82 10.49
N ALA A 274 9.33 -25.75 11.80
CA ALA A 274 8.23 -26.20 12.64
C ALA A 274 7.46 -24.97 13.13
N LEU A 275 6.26 -24.75 12.61
CA LEU A 275 5.43 -23.62 13.00
C LEU A 275 5.04 -23.69 14.48
N ARG A 276 5.08 -22.55 15.15
CA ARG A 276 4.67 -22.36 16.55
C ARG A 276 3.57 -21.30 16.60
N PRO A 277 2.29 -21.70 16.62
CA PRO A 277 1.17 -20.77 16.75
C PRO A 277 1.24 -19.96 18.05
N SER A 278 0.78 -18.71 18.00
CA SER A 278 0.62 -17.83 19.16
C SER A 278 -0.74 -17.13 19.12
N ALA A 279 -1.06 -16.33 20.14
CA ALA A 279 -2.32 -15.63 20.21
C ALA A 279 -2.53 -14.69 19.00
N VAL A 280 -3.77 -14.63 18.51
CA VAL A 280 -4.20 -13.68 17.47
C VAL A 280 -4.34 -12.29 18.11
N ARG A 281 -3.87 -11.26 17.42
CA ARG A 281 -4.14 -9.87 17.86
C ARG A 281 -5.60 -9.52 17.60
N GLU A 282 -6.20 -8.83 18.56
CA GLU A 282 -7.57 -8.35 18.43
C GLU A 282 -7.75 -7.49 17.17
N GLY A 283 -8.87 -7.65 16.47
CA GLY A 283 -9.15 -6.97 15.20
C GLY A 283 -8.45 -7.56 13.98
N SER A 284 -7.76 -8.70 14.11
CA SER A 284 -7.20 -9.40 12.95
C SER A 284 -8.30 -10.01 12.09
N THR A 285 -8.24 -9.77 10.77
CA THR A 285 -9.18 -10.36 9.80
C THR A 285 -8.77 -11.80 9.49
N PRO A 286 -9.66 -12.80 9.63
CA PRO A 286 -9.30 -14.21 9.39
C PRO A 286 -9.02 -14.50 7.91
N ARG A 287 -9.80 -13.90 6.99
CA ARG A 287 -9.71 -14.15 5.56
C ARG A 287 -9.81 -12.85 4.76
N ARG A 288 -8.89 -12.64 3.79
CA ARG A 288 -8.91 -11.47 2.91
C ARG A 288 -8.41 -11.81 1.50
N CYS A 289 -9.33 -11.82 0.54
CA CYS A 289 -9.06 -12.02 -0.87
C CYS A 289 -9.97 -11.10 -1.70
N PRO A 290 -9.44 -10.30 -2.65
CA PRO A 290 -10.27 -9.45 -3.50
C PRO A 290 -10.93 -10.24 -4.62
N ASP A 291 -12.10 -9.80 -5.04
CA ASP A 291 -12.54 -9.98 -6.41
C ASP A 291 -11.89 -8.87 -7.26
N ILE A 292 -11.13 -9.25 -8.27
CA ILE A 292 -10.44 -8.35 -9.20
C ILE A 292 -11.12 -8.24 -10.56
N SER A 293 -12.31 -8.82 -10.72
CA SER A 293 -13.02 -8.92 -12.01
C SER A 293 -13.24 -7.57 -12.67
N LYS A 294 -13.54 -6.53 -11.89
CA LYS A 294 -13.75 -5.17 -12.39
C LYS A 294 -12.50 -4.61 -13.08
N LEU A 295 -11.35 -4.72 -12.46
CA LEU A 295 -10.10 -4.27 -13.07
C LEU A 295 -9.66 -5.21 -14.19
N ALA A 296 -9.91 -6.52 -14.05
CA ALA A 296 -9.64 -7.51 -15.11
C ALA A 296 -10.45 -7.24 -16.39
N ALA A 297 -11.66 -6.69 -16.29
CA ALA A 297 -12.45 -6.27 -17.45
C ALA A 297 -11.79 -5.14 -18.25
N LEU A 298 -10.96 -4.30 -17.61
CA LEU A 298 -10.14 -3.30 -18.29
C LEU A 298 -8.89 -3.88 -18.95
N GLY A 299 -8.56 -5.15 -18.68
CA GLY A 299 -7.40 -5.87 -19.20
C GLY A 299 -6.30 -6.17 -18.17
N TYR A 300 -6.55 -5.95 -16.87
CA TYR A 300 -5.61 -6.29 -15.81
C TYR A 300 -5.41 -7.80 -15.69
N ARG A 301 -4.15 -8.21 -15.62
CA ARG A 301 -3.75 -9.58 -15.34
C ARG A 301 -2.50 -9.53 -14.46
N PRO A 302 -2.55 -9.98 -13.18
CA PRO A 302 -1.36 -10.13 -12.35
C PRO A 302 -0.36 -11.05 -13.05
N ARG A 303 0.93 -10.69 -13.04
CA ARG A 303 1.99 -11.37 -13.81
C ARG A 303 3.07 -11.98 -12.95
N VAL A 304 3.15 -11.55 -11.67
CA VAL A 304 4.20 -12.01 -10.75
C VAL A 304 3.58 -12.98 -9.74
N PRO A 305 3.65 -14.30 -9.96
CA PRO A 305 3.25 -15.29 -8.97
C PRO A 305 4.01 -15.11 -7.66
N LEU A 306 3.41 -15.49 -6.53
CA LEU A 306 4.04 -15.35 -5.22
C LEU A 306 5.41 -16.03 -5.14
N ASP A 307 5.54 -17.23 -5.73
CA ASP A 307 6.79 -18.00 -5.74
C ASP A 307 7.92 -17.34 -6.57
N GLU A 308 7.58 -16.46 -7.52
CA GLU A 308 8.55 -15.68 -8.30
C GLU A 308 8.89 -14.35 -7.61
N GLY A 309 7.95 -13.71 -6.95
CA GLY A 309 8.17 -12.44 -6.27
C GLY A 309 8.85 -12.56 -4.90
N LEU A 310 8.69 -13.70 -4.20
CA LEU A 310 9.31 -13.93 -2.89
C LEU A 310 10.84 -13.99 -2.94
N PRO A 311 11.51 -14.71 -3.86
CA PRO A 311 12.98 -14.82 -3.86
C PRO A 311 13.69 -13.46 -3.91
N PRO A 312 13.40 -12.53 -4.85
CA PRO A 312 14.05 -11.22 -4.86
C PRO A 312 13.70 -10.38 -3.63
N THR A 313 12.49 -10.53 -3.08
CA THR A 313 12.05 -9.87 -1.86
C THR A 313 12.87 -10.34 -0.66
N LEU A 314 13.01 -11.66 -0.45
CA LEU A 314 13.84 -12.22 0.63
C LEU A 314 15.30 -11.79 0.50
N LYS A 315 15.86 -11.88 -0.71
CA LYS A 315 17.24 -11.46 -0.99
C LYS A 315 17.49 -10.01 -0.56
N TRP A 316 16.54 -9.12 -0.86
CA TRP A 316 16.63 -7.73 -0.45
C TRP A 316 16.67 -7.58 1.08
N TYR A 317 15.71 -8.20 1.80
CA TYR A 317 15.64 -8.12 3.26
C TYR A 317 16.86 -8.73 3.96
N TRP A 318 17.41 -9.81 3.41
CA TRP A 318 18.62 -10.42 3.96
C TRP A 318 19.85 -9.55 3.75
N ALA A 319 19.95 -8.84 2.64
CA ALA A 319 21.02 -7.89 2.39
C ALA A 319 20.92 -6.62 3.23
N HIS A 320 19.72 -6.25 3.67
CA HIS A 320 19.44 -5.01 4.40
C HIS A 320 18.87 -5.26 5.81
N GLU A 321 19.20 -6.39 6.41
CA GLU A 321 18.68 -6.75 7.75
C GLU A 321 19.07 -5.75 8.82
N SER A 322 20.24 -5.11 8.70
CA SER A 322 20.68 -4.05 9.61
C SER A 322 19.76 -2.82 9.67
N MET A 323 18.87 -2.66 8.69
CA MET A 323 17.84 -1.62 8.68
C MET A 323 16.57 -2.04 9.44
N ALA A 324 16.45 -3.31 9.85
CA ALA A 324 15.30 -3.78 10.61
C ALA A 324 15.31 -3.17 12.02
N PRO A 325 14.12 -2.85 12.59
CA PRO A 325 14.04 -2.47 13.99
C PRO A 325 14.70 -3.52 14.91
N ALA A 326 15.25 -3.08 16.03
CA ALA A 326 15.69 -4.00 17.07
C ALA A 326 14.53 -4.90 17.49
N ALA A 327 14.81 -6.16 17.76
CA ALA A 327 13.81 -7.18 18.12
C ALA A 327 13.20 -6.94 19.50
#